data_34940a3ad75ef27a3ee5b32f6bdc82d7
#
_entry.id   34940a3ad75ef27a3ee5b32f6bdc82d7
#
_cell.length_a   1.000
_cell.length_b   1.000
_cell.length_c   1.000
_cell.angle_alpha   90.00
_cell.angle_beta   90.00
_cell.angle_gamma   90.00
#
_symmetry.space_group_name_H-M   'P 1'
#
loop_
_entity.id
_entity.type
_entity.pdbx_description
1 polymer ?
#
loop_
_entity_poly.entity_id
_entity_poly.type
_entity_poly.pdbx_seq_one_letter_code
_entity_poly.pdbx_strand_id
1 'polypeptide(L)'
;MNQILLFIGLVIILCLTIKPVGKKLPFPTLLIFIVLGMLLGVNGPAHIDFSDYALTETVCSTALLFIMFYGGFNTNIDRAKPVAAPAVLLSTLGVIATAGITGAFAHFALGFDWIGGLLLGSVVASTDAASVFSVLREHNLSLKGATDSLLEVESGSNDPVAYMLTAVLATLAAGGDIDIPVLLAKQITLGVGLGLAIGWTSSRLIERAHATAEGAQTIFLFAVAIVAYALPSHLGGNGFLAVYLAGIVLGASDITGKVEMAHFFDTLTEMAEMTIFFLLGLLVTPARLPQMLLPGLALMAFMLFVSRPIAVGLLLAPFKTNPRQVALVSWAGLRGAASVVFSLFAVVVGVPGGHDLFDLVFVIAVSSIVVQGSLLPAVAKKLDMIDAEGDVRRTFNDYRDEDGMSFVKLKVGAGHPFAGRSLADIGSVTDMLVVLVLRDGAHPVLPNGDTIIEEGDLLVMAAPTFEERAEVTLREVTVTPHGRLAGQRLRDVPQGKHPFIVVMLKRDGQTIIPDGNTLIYAGDEAVIATLAS
;
A
#
# COMPACT_ATOMS: atom_id res chain seq x y z
N MET A 1 10.35 29.57 7.24
CA MET A 1 10.89 28.20 7.11
C MET A 1 10.74 27.40 8.41
N ASN A 2 11.30 27.82 9.54
CA ASN A 2 11.26 27.03 10.80
C ASN A 2 9.84 26.79 11.34
N GLN A 3 8.93 27.76 11.21
CA GLN A 3 7.52 27.59 11.64
C GLN A 3 6.78 26.54 10.79
N ILE A 4 7.03 26.53 9.46
CA ILE A 4 6.43 25.53 8.56
C ILE A 4 6.94 24.14 8.88
N LEU A 5 8.25 23.97 9.09
CA LEU A 5 8.84 22.69 9.49
C LEU A 5 8.31 22.19 10.84
N LEU A 6 8.20 23.11 11.81
CA LEU A 6 7.60 22.79 13.10
C LEU A 6 6.14 22.35 12.96
N PHE A 7 5.36 23.08 12.16
CA PHE A 7 3.96 22.75 11.88
C PHE A 7 3.83 21.35 11.23
N ILE A 8 4.59 21.07 10.18
CA ILE A 8 4.59 19.77 9.51
C ILE A 8 4.93 18.65 10.50
N GLY A 9 6.01 18.82 11.30
CA GLY A 9 6.41 17.81 12.28
C GLY A 9 5.34 17.56 13.34
N LEU A 10 4.72 18.62 13.86
CA LEU A 10 3.62 18.52 14.83
C LEU A 10 2.38 17.83 14.25
N VAL A 11 2.03 18.13 12.99
CA VAL A 11 0.90 17.48 12.30
C VAL A 11 1.15 15.99 12.14
N ILE A 12 2.35 15.58 11.68
CA ILE A 12 2.69 14.17 11.54
C ILE A 12 2.60 13.44 12.91
N ILE A 13 3.20 14.01 13.96
CA ILE A 13 3.14 13.44 15.32
C ILE A 13 1.69 13.31 15.77
N LEU A 14 0.87 14.34 15.55
CA LEU A 14 -0.53 14.35 15.94
C LEU A 14 -1.34 13.29 15.18
N CYS A 15 -1.15 13.17 13.87
CA CYS A 15 -1.78 12.14 13.04
C CYS A 15 -1.43 10.73 13.55
N LEU A 16 -0.14 10.47 13.82
CA LEU A 16 0.32 9.16 14.31
C LEU A 16 -0.20 8.85 15.73
N THR A 17 -0.28 9.85 16.62
CA THR A 17 -0.79 9.64 17.99
C THR A 17 -2.30 9.41 18.03
N ILE A 18 -3.05 9.97 17.08
CA ILE A 18 -4.51 9.79 17.00
C ILE A 18 -4.90 8.50 16.26
N LYS A 19 -4.02 7.96 15.39
CA LYS A 19 -4.28 6.75 14.60
C LYS A 19 -4.80 5.55 15.44
N PRO A 20 -4.24 5.22 16.63
CA PRO A 20 -4.76 4.13 17.47
C PRO A 20 -6.19 4.38 17.99
N VAL A 21 -6.59 5.65 18.12
CA VAL A 21 -7.96 6.00 18.51
C VAL A 21 -8.92 5.70 17.36
N GLY A 22 -8.49 5.96 16.12
CA GLY A 22 -9.26 5.67 14.91
C GLY A 22 -9.62 4.20 14.76
N LYS A 23 -8.72 3.29 15.10
CA LYS A 23 -8.97 1.84 15.06
C LYS A 23 -10.11 1.37 15.99
N LYS A 24 -10.52 2.18 16.95
CA LYS A 24 -11.65 1.91 17.87
C LYS A 24 -12.98 2.47 17.38
N LEU A 25 -12.95 3.27 16.31
CA LEU A 25 -14.15 3.91 15.75
C LEU A 25 -14.73 3.04 14.62
N PRO A 26 -16.06 3.07 14.41
CA PRO A 26 -16.72 2.27 13.40
C PRO A 26 -16.57 2.82 11.97
N PHE A 27 -15.58 3.66 11.70
CA PHE A 27 -15.32 4.26 10.39
C PHE A 27 -13.81 4.34 10.10
N PRO A 28 -13.42 4.35 8.82
CA PRO A 28 -12.03 4.34 8.40
C PRO A 28 -11.20 5.46 9.03
N THR A 29 -9.98 5.13 9.45
CA THR A 29 -9.05 6.03 10.16
C THR A 29 -8.73 7.31 9.35
N LEU A 30 -8.82 7.26 8.02
CA LEU A 30 -8.58 8.38 7.11
C LEU A 30 -9.45 9.61 7.41
N LEU A 31 -10.70 9.39 7.90
CA LEU A 31 -11.61 10.48 8.27
C LEU A 31 -11.07 11.33 9.41
N ILE A 32 -10.27 10.77 10.29
CA ILE A 32 -9.69 11.51 11.42
C ILE A 32 -8.71 12.57 10.90
N PHE A 33 -7.94 12.26 9.86
CA PHE A 33 -7.02 13.23 9.27
C PHE A 33 -7.76 14.39 8.62
N ILE A 34 -8.90 14.11 7.97
CA ILE A 34 -9.78 15.15 7.42
C ILE A 34 -10.30 16.06 8.55
N VAL A 35 -10.86 15.46 9.60
CA VAL A 35 -11.41 16.22 10.75
C VAL A 35 -10.30 17.04 11.41
N LEU A 36 -9.11 16.50 11.56
CA LEU A 36 -7.96 17.20 12.10
C LEU A 36 -7.57 18.40 11.22
N GLY A 37 -7.52 18.23 9.90
CA GLY A 37 -7.32 19.32 8.95
C GLY A 37 -8.38 20.43 9.08
N MET A 38 -9.66 20.05 9.15
CA MET A 38 -10.77 21.01 9.34
C MET A 38 -10.69 21.76 10.68
N LEU A 39 -10.27 21.09 11.76
CA LEU A 39 -10.09 21.73 13.08
C LEU A 39 -8.94 22.75 13.09
N LEU A 40 -7.90 22.52 12.28
CA LEU A 40 -6.77 23.43 12.18
C LEU A 40 -7.00 24.54 11.13
N GLY A 41 -7.92 24.35 10.19
CA GLY A 41 -8.24 25.29 9.10
C GLY A 41 -8.90 26.59 9.55
N VAL A 42 -9.29 27.40 8.57
CA VAL A 42 -9.79 28.79 8.74
C VAL A 42 -10.95 28.88 9.73
N ASN A 43 -11.89 27.95 9.68
CA ASN A 43 -13.07 27.95 10.55
C ASN A 43 -12.90 27.05 11.79
N GLY A 44 -11.74 26.46 11.97
CA GLY A 44 -11.41 25.65 13.14
C GLY A 44 -10.85 26.49 14.29
N PRO A 45 -10.63 25.88 15.48
CA PRO A 45 -10.08 26.58 16.64
C PRO A 45 -8.70 27.20 16.43
N ALA A 46 -7.89 26.65 15.50
CA ALA A 46 -6.55 27.13 15.23
C ALA A 46 -6.51 28.31 14.24
N HIS A 47 -7.61 28.56 13.50
CA HIS A 47 -7.76 29.65 12.53
C HIS A 47 -6.58 29.80 11.55
N ILE A 48 -6.03 28.67 11.05
CA ILE A 48 -4.95 28.72 10.06
C ILE A 48 -5.56 29.05 8.72
N ASP A 49 -5.23 30.25 8.20
CA ASP A 49 -5.62 30.65 6.86
C ASP A 49 -4.69 30.01 5.83
N PHE A 50 -5.14 28.88 5.29
CA PHE A 50 -4.46 28.13 4.26
C PHE A 50 -5.39 27.96 3.06
N SER A 51 -5.09 28.67 1.97
CA SER A 51 -5.90 28.72 0.74
C SER A 51 -5.07 28.52 -0.53
N ASP A 52 -3.86 27.93 -0.39
CA ASP A 52 -2.98 27.65 -1.52
C ASP A 52 -3.36 26.33 -2.21
N TYR A 53 -4.34 26.41 -3.11
CA TYR A 53 -4.79 25.26 -3.90
C TYR A 53 -3.71 24.72 -4.83
N ALA A 54 -2.84 25.58 -5.38
CA ALA A 54 -1.79 25.14 -6.31
C ALA A 54 -0.69 24.35 -5.59
N LEU A 55 -0.26 24.82 -4.42
CA LEU A 55 0.67 24.08 -3.58
C LEU A 55 0.05 22.74 -3.13
N THR A 56 -1.22 22.76 -2.71
CA THR A 56 -1.91 21.53 -2.28
C THR A 56 -2.05 20.55 -3.43
N GLU A 57 -2.44 21.00 -4.61
CA GLU A 57 -2.51 20.14 -5.80
C GLU A 57 -1.16 19.48 -6.07
N THR A 58 -0.07 20.25 -6.07
CA THR A 58 1.29 19.74 -6.31
C THR A 58 1.71 18.71 -5.27
N VAL A 59 1.47 18.98 -3.99
CA VAL A 59 1.80 18.03 -2.90
C VAL A 59 0.93 16.78 -2.98
N CYS A 60 -0.37 16.92 -3.19
CA CYS A 60 -1.30 15.80 -3.28
C CYS A 60 -1.07 14.95 -4.54
N SER A 61 -0.76 15.57 -5.69
CA SER A 61 -0.40 14.85 -6.92
C SER A 61 0.93 14.10 -6.77
N THR A 62 1.90 14.70 -6.05
CA THR A 62 3.16 14.02 -5.70
C THR A 62 2.92 12.86 -4.74
N ALA A 63 2.06 13.00 -3.77
CA ALA A 63 1.67 11.91 -2.87
C ALA A 63 0.94 10.79 -3.63
N LEU A 64 0.01 11.15 -4.52
CA LEU A 64 -0.75 10.20 -5.34
C LEU A 64 0.14 9.40 -6.29
N LEU A 65 1.22 9.98 -6.84
CA LEU A 65 2.15 9.23 -7.69
C LEU A 65 2.79 8.05 -6.95
N PHE A 66 3.14 8.20 -5.65
CA PHE A 66 3.70 7.11 -4.85
C PHE A 66 2.67 6.06 -4.51
N ILE A 67 1.43 6.46 -4.24
CA ILE A 67 0.30 5.54 -4.05
C ILE A 67 0.08 4.71 -5.33
N MET A 68 0.08 5.36 -6.50
CA MET A 68 -0.06 4.69 -7.79
C MET A 68 1.10 3.74 -8.10
N PHE A 69 2.35 4.18 -7.84
CA PHE A 69 3.53 3.34 -8.01
C PHE A 69 3.45 2.08 -7.15
N TYR A 70 3.14 2.25 -5.87
CA TYR A 70 3.04 1.14 -4.92
C TYR A 70 1.88 0.20 -5.27
N GLY A 71 0.73 0.73 -5.66
CA GLY A 71 -0.40 -0.06 -6.15
C GLY A 71 0.00 -0.95 -7.33
N GLY A 72 0.73 -0.40 -8.32
CA GLY A 72 1.28 -1.18 -9.43
C GLY A 72 2.34 -2.19 -8.98
N PHE A 73 3.29 -1.78 -8.14
CA PHE A 73 4.39 -2.62 -7.66
C PHE A 73 3.90 -3.82 -6.83
N ASN A 74 2.83 -3.62 -6.06
CA ASN A 74 2.25 -4.65 -5.20
C ASN A 74 1.25 -5.57 -5.93
N THR A 75 0.88 -5.26 -7.19
CA THR A 75 -0.08 -6.06 -7.95
C THR A 75 0.48 -7.45 -8.24
N ASN A 76 -0.21 -8.50 -7.77
CA ASN A 76 0.14 -9.89 -8.06
C ASN A 76 -0.38 -10.30 -9.45
N ILE A 77 0.54 -10.42 -10.42
CA ILE A 77 0.19 -10.70 -11.82
C ILE A 77 -0.54 -12.04 -11.98
N ASP A 78 -0.16 -13.08 -11.24
CA ASP A 78 -0.77 -14.41 -11.40
C ASP A 78 -2.23 -14.41 -10.92
N ARG A 79 -2.55 -13.62 -9.91
CA ARG A 79 -3.93 -13.40 -9.45
C ARG A 79 -4.68 -12.39 -10.29
N ALA A 80 -3.99 -11.40 -10.85
CA ALA A 80 -4.58 -10.40 -11.72
C ALA A 80 -4.97 -10.99 -13.09
N LYS A 81 -4.19 -11.94 -13.64
CA LYS A 81 -4.45 -12.56 -14.96
C LYS A 81 -5.88 -13.05 -15.17
N PRO A 82 -6.51 -13.82 -14.24
CA PRO A 82 -7.88 -14.31 -14.45
C PRO A 82 -8.93 -13.21 -14.53
N VAL A 83 -8.68 -12.09 -13.84
CA VAL A 83 -9.59 -10.95 -13.74
C VAL A 83 -9.15 -9.74 -14.57
N ALA A 84 -8.04 -9.84 -15.31
CA ALA A 84 -7.47 -8.72 -16.04
C ALA A 84 -8.44 -8.13 -17.08
N ALA A 85 -9.09 -8.96 -17.88
CA ALA A 85 -10.02 -8.48 -18.91
C ALA A 85 -11.23 -7.74 -18.31
N PRO A 86 -11.98 -8.28 -17.34
CA PRO A 86 -13.06 -7.54 -16.70
C PRO A 86 -12.57 -6.31 -15.93
N ALA A 87 -11.39 -6.36 -15.27
CA ALA A 87 -10.82 -5.22 -14.55
C ALA A 87 -10.44 -4.07 -15.49
N VAL A 88 -9.73 -4.35 -16.60
CA VAL A 88 -9.40 -3.34 -17.61
C VAL A 88 -10.65 -2.74 -18.24
N LEU A 89 -11.69 -3.54 -18.49
CA LEU A 89 -12.95 -3.05 -19.05
C LEU A 89 -13.65 -2.10 -18.06
N LEU A 90 -13.67 -2.44 -16.77
CA LEU A 90 -14.24 -1.59 -15.73
C LEU A 90 -13.43 -0.31 -15.51
N SER A 91 -12.09 -0.41 -15.49
CA SER A 91 -11.22 0.75 -15.27
C SER A 91 -11.14 1.69 -16.47
N THR A 92 -11.59 1.28 -17.64
CA THR A 92 -11.61 2.12 -18.85
C THR A 92 -13.04 2.51 -19.23
N LEU A 93 -13.78 1.63 -19.88
CA LEU A 93 -15.16 1.90 -20.29
C LEU A 93 -16.10 2.09 -19.08
N GLY A 94 -15.83 1.43 -17.96
CA GLY A 94 -16.58 1.61 -16.72
C GLY A 94 -16.43 3.02 -16.15
N VAL A 95 -15.24 3.58 -16.18
CA VAL A 95 -14.98 4.98 -15.80
C VAL A 95 -15.72 5.94 -16.73
N ILE A 96 -15.61 5.74 -18.05
CA ILE A 96 -16.29 6.59 -19.06
C ILE A 96 -17.82 6.51 -18.87
N ALA A 97 -18.38 5.30 -18.71
CA ALA A 97 -19.80 5.11 -18.52
C ALA A 97 -20.28 5.76 -17.20
N THR A 98 -19.53 5.53 -16.10
CA THR A 98 -19.85 6.14 -14.80
C THR A 98 -19.78 7.66 -14.87
N ALA A 99 -18.75 8.22 -15.50
CA ALA A 99 -18.60 9.66 -15.71
C ALA A 99 -19.75 10.23 -16.55
N GLY A 100 -20.11 9.57 -17.64
CA GLY A 100 -21.19 10.02 -18.51
C GLY A 100 -22.58 9.98 -17.86
N ILE A 101 -22.91 8.85 -17.19
CA ILE A 101 -24.21 8.70 -16.50
C ILE A 101 -24.31 9.68 -15.32
N THR A 102 -23.23 9.82 -14.55
CA THR A 102 -23.18 10.74 -13.41
C THR A 102 -23.21 12.20 -13.88
N GLY A 103 -22.48 12.53 -14.96
CA GLY A 103 -22.48 13.86 -15.57
C GLY A 103 -23.85 14.24 -16.13
N ALA A 104 -24.55 13.31 -16.76
CA ALA A 104 -25.93 13.54 -17.22
C ALA A 104 -26.89 13.81 -16.04
N PHE A 105 -26.76 13.08 -14.94
CA PHE A 105 -27.52 13.36 -13.73
C PHE A 105 -27.19 14.75 -13.16
N ALA A 106 -25.91 15.12 -13.11
CA ALA A 106 -25.51 16.45 -12.65
C ALA A 106 -26.11 17.57 -13.54
N HIS A 107 -26.15 17.34 -14.85
CA HIS A 107 -26.77 18.29 -15.77
C HIS A 107 -28.29 18.41 -15.55
N PHE A 108 -29.02 17.28 -15.57
CA PHE A 108 -30.49 17.31 -15.55
C PHE A 108 -31.08 17.56 -14.16
N ALA A 109 -30.43 17.06 -13.09
CA ALA A 109 -30.96 17.11 -11.73
C ALA A 109 -30.37 18.26 -10.90
N LEU A 110 -29.09 18.61 -11.12
CA LEU A 110 -28.40 19.63 -10.32
C LEU A 110 -28.16 20.94 -11.10
N GLY A 111 -28.51 21.00 -12.39
CA GLY A 111 -28.45 22.21 -13.20
C GLY A 111 -27.04 22.62 -13.68
N PHE A 112 -26.08 21.71 -13.65
CA PHE A 112 -24.77 21.94 -14.24
C PHE A 112 -24.88 22.09 -15.77
N ASP A 113 -24.01 22.88 -16.38
CA ASP A 113 -23.81 22.78 -17.82
C ASP A 113 -23.23 21.42 -18.21
N TRP A 114 -23.28 21.04 -19.50
CA TRP A 114 -22.84 19.71 -19.93
C TRP A 114 -21.37 19.44 -19.63
N ILE A 115 -20.47 20.42 -19.86
CA ILE A 115 -19.04 20.24 -19.62
C ILE A 115 -18.77 20.12 -18.12
N GLY A 116 -19.35 20.99 -17.29
CA GLY A 116 -19.24 20.96 -15.84
C GLY A 116 -19.81 19.68 -15.23
N GLY A 117 -20.97 19.20 -15.73
CA GLY A 117 -21.56 17.93 -15.32
C GLY A 117 -20.67 16.75 -15.65
N LEU A 118 -20.13 16.68 -16.88
CA LEU A 118 -19.20 15.62 -17.28
C LEU A 118 -17.88 15.70 -16.52
N LEU A 119 -17.37 16.90 -16.24
CA LEU A 119 -16.19 17.11 -15.41
C LEU A 119 -16.40 16.57 -13.99
N LEU A 120 -17.51 16.93 -13.35
CA LEU A 120 -17.89 16.38 -12.06
C LEU A 120 -17.95 14.85 -12.12
N GLY A 121 -18.64 14.30 -13.14
CA GLY A 121 -18.71 12.86 -13.36
C GLY A 121 -17.36 12.19 -13.53
N SER A 122 -16.41 12.80 -14.25
CA SER A 122 -15.08 12.25 -14.48
C SER A 122 -14.23 12.23 -13.19
N VAL A 123 -14.28 13.31 -12.42
CA VAL A 123 -13.58 13.45 -11.14
C VAL A 123 -14.04 12.38 -10.15
N VAL A 124 -15.36 12.16 -10.05
CA VAL A 124 -15.90 11.17 -9.11
C VAL A 124 -16.00 9.75 -9.70
N ALA A 125 -15.54 9.51 -10.94
CA ALA A 125 -15.55 8.17 -11.52
C ALA A 125 -14.42 7.26 -10.99
N SER A 126 -13.31 7.84 -10.51
CA SER A 126 -12.22 7.12 -9.82
C SER A 126 -12.74 6.43 -8.56
N THR A 127 -12.27 5.21 -8.29
CA THR A 127 -12.59 4.43 -7.08
C THR A 127 -11.35 4.20 -6.24
N ASP A 128 -11.52 4.02 -4.94
CA ASP A 128 -10.45 3.93 -3.96
C ASP A 128 -10.33 2.50 -3.41
N ALA A 129 -9.38 1.73 -3.95
CA ALA A 129 -9.05 0.40 -3.45
C ALA A 129 -8.45 0.43 -2.05
N ALA A 130 -7.62 1.43 -1.73
CA ALA A 130 -6.94 1.48 -0.45
C ALA A 130 -7.94 1.50 0.71
N SER A 131 -8.99 2.32 0.60
CA SER A 131 -10.09 2.33 1.58
C SER A 131 -10.86 1.01 1.64
N VAL A 132 -11.14 0.38 0.49
CA VAL A 132 -11.83 -0.93 0.45
C VAL A 132 -11.01 -1.99 1.18
N PHE A 133 -9.73 -2.11 0.84
CA PHE A 133 -8.85 -3.13 1.41
C PHE A 133 -8.48 -2.84 2.87
N SER A 134 -8.40 -1.58 3.27
CA SER A 134 -8.25 -1.22 4.69
C SER A 134 -9.40 -1.79 5.52
N VAL A 135 -10.64 -1.62 5.05
CA VAL A 135 -11.84 -2.16 5.72
C VAL A 135 -11.86 -3.69 5.71
N LEU A 136 -11.53 -4.33 4.58
CA LEU A 136 -11.51 -5.79 4.47
C LEU A 136 -10.43 -6.40 5.39
N ARG A 137 -9.25 -5.81 5.46
CA ARG A 137 -8.16 -6.25 6.35
C ARG A 137 -8.48 -6.05 7.82
N GLU A 138 -9.07 -4.92 8.18
CA GLU A 138 -9.46 -4.64 9.56
C GLU A 138 -10.45 -5.68 10.11
N HIS A 139 -11.31 -6.21 9.24
CA HIS A 139 -12.31 -7.22 9.58
C HIS A 139 -11.90 -8.66 9.21
N ASN A 140 -10.67 -8.89 8.74
CA ASN A 140 -10.17 -10.18 8.26
C ASN A 140 -11.11 -10.86 7.25
N LEU A 141 -11.59 -10.11 6.25
CA LEU A 141 -12.54 -10.60 5.25
C LEU A 141 -11.86 -10.81 3.89
N SER A 142 -11.96 -12.01 3.34
CA SER A 142 -11.64 -12.35 1.95
C SER A 142 -12.93 -12.48 1.13
N LEU A 143 -12.87 -12.17 -0.17
CA LEU A 143 -14.05 -12.15 -1.04
C LEU A 143 -14.04 -13.32 -2.03
N LYS A 144 -15.20 -13.97 -2.21
CA LYS A 144 -15.38 -15.07 -3.16
C LYS A 144 -15.17 -14.64 -4.62
N GLY A 145 -14.73 -15.58 -5.46
CA GLY A 145 -14.69 -15.42 -6.92
C GLY A 145 -13.64 -14.42 -7.40
N ALA A 146 -12.51 -14.30 -6.73
CA ALA A 146 -11.44 -13.35 -7.02
C ALA A 146 -11.95 -11.89 -7.13
N THR A 147 -13.01 -11.56 -6.37
CA THR A 147 -13.60 -10.20 -6.36
C THR A 147 -12.62 -9.19 -5.78
N ASP A 148 -11.83 -9.59 -4.80
CA ASP A 148 -10.74 -8.83 -4.23
C ASP A 148 -9.72 -8.44 -5.31
N SER A 149 -9.16 -9.41 -6.05
CA SER A 149 -8.23 -9.13 -7.16
C SER A 149 -8.87 -8.28 -8.27
N LEU A 150 -10.17 -8.47 -8.55
CA LEU A 150 -10.88 -7.64 -9.51
C LEU A 150 -10.96 -6.17 -9.06
N LEU A 151 -11.32 -5.94 -7.80
CA LEU A 151 -11.39 -4.58 -7.22
C LEU A 151 -10.03 -3.91 -7.15
N GLU A 152 -8.98 -4.67 -6.82
CA GLU A 152 -7.61 -4.18 -6.77
C GLU A 152 -7.14 -3.67 -8.13
N VAL A 153 -7.22 -4.52 -9.16
CA VAL A 153 -6.76 -4.18 -10.51
C VAL A 153 -7.65 -3.09 -11.12
N GLU A 154 -8.96 -3.15 -10.92
CA GLU A 154 -9.88 -2.11 -11.38
C GLU A 154 -9.52 -0.75 -10.80
N SER A 155 -9.42 -0.67 -9.47
CA SER A 155 -9.22 0.60 -8.80
C SER A 155 -7.81 1.18 -9.02
N GLY A 156 -6.78 0.32 -9.04
CA GLY A 156 -5.43 0.79 -9.35
C GLY A 156 -5.26 1.35 -10.77
N SER A 157 -6.08 0.89 -11.72
CA SER A 157 -5.99 1.30 -13.13
C SER A 157 -7.06 2.32 -13.56
N ASN A 158 -8.07 2.62 -12.74
CA ASN A 158 -9.12 3.57 -13.10
C ASN A 158 -8.73 5.04 -12.88
N ASP A 159 -7.87 5.34 -11.91
CA ASP A 159 -7.41 6.70 -11.60
C ASP A 159 -6.73 7.39 -12.78
N PRO A 160 -5.80 6.74 -13.51
CA PRO A 160 -5.23 7.31 -14.72
C PRO A 160 -6.27 7.68 -15.78
N VAL A 161 -7.33 6.89 -15.92
CA VAL A 161 -8.40 7.16 -16.89
C VAL A 161 -9.29 8.30 -16.41
N ALA A 162 -9.65 8.33 -15.15
CA ALA A 162 -10.41 9.41 -14.54
C ALA A 162 -9.65 10.74 -14.62
N TYR A 163 -8.33 10.73 -14.33
CA TYR A 163 -7.47 11.90 -14.49
C TYR A 163 -7.43 12.41 -15.94
N MET A 164 -7.29 11.47 -16.90
CA MET A 164 -7.26 11.81 -18.33
C MET A 164 -8.55 12.53 -18.77
N LEU A 165 -9.71 12.00 -18.36
CA LEU A 165 -11.00 12.63 -18.64
C LEU A 165 -11.13 13.99 -17.95
N THR A 166 -10.72 14.06 -16.68
CA THR A 166 -10.74 15.29 -15.88
C THR A 166 -9.87 16.36 -16.52
N ALA A 167 -8.65 16.03 -16.94
CA ALA A 167 -7.73 17.00 -17.58
C ALA A 167 -8.29 17.56 -18.88
N VAL A 168 -8.91 16.71 -19.71
CA VAL A 168 -9.58 17.16 -20.95
C VAL A 168 -10.76 18.07 -20.63
N LEU A 169 -11.65 17.64 -19.76
CA LEU A 169 -12.89 18.37 -19.45
C LEU A 169 -12.63 19.66 -18.67
N ALA A 170 -11.66 19.67 -17.75
CA ALA A 170 -11.25 20.88 -17.03
C ALA A 170 -10.64 21.93 -17.97
N THR A 171 -9.80 21.51 -18.92
CA THR A 171 -9.24 22.42 -19.92
C THR A 171 -10.33 23.03 -20.80
N LEU A 172 -11.30 22.21 -21.23
CA LEU A 172 -12.46 22.71 -22.01
C LEU A 172 -13.34 23.66 -21.18
N ALA A 173 -13.61 23.31 -19.92
CA ALA A 173 -14.42 24.13 -19.01
C ALA A 173 -13.75 25.47 -18.71
N ALA A 174 -12.41 25.52 -18.70
CA ALA A 174 -11.64 26.75 -18.55
C ALA A 174 -11.53 27.59 -19.86
N GLY A 175 -12.18 27.14 -20.94
CA GLY A 175 -12.17 27.84 -22.23
C GLY A 175 -10.93 27.58 -23.10
N GLY A 176 -10.15 26.53 -22.78
CA GLY A 176 -9.02 26.09 -23.60
C GLY A 176 -9.47 25.46 -24.92
N ASP A 177 -8.77 25.79 -26.01
CA ASP A 177 -8.97 25.14 -27.31
C ASP A 177 -8.00 23.95 -27.43
N ILE A 178 -8.53 22.73 -27.41
CA ILE A 178 -7.74 21.50 -27.47
C ILE A 178 -8.28 20.53 -28.52
N ASP A 179 -7.38 19.88 -29.23
CA ASP A 179 -7.70 18.72 -30.08
C ASP A 179 -7.80 17.49 -29.18
N ILE A 180 -9.04 17.13 -28.80
CA ILE A 180 -9.34 16.04 -27.86
C ILE A 180 -8.74 14.71 -28.33
N PRO A 181 -8.95 14.25 -29.59
CA PRO A 181 -8.34 13.02 -30.09
C PRO A 181 -6.81 13.00 -29.97
N VAL A 182 -6.15 14.09 -30.34
CA VAL A 182 -4.68 14.22 -30.26
C VAL A 182 -4.21 14.19 -28.81
N LEU A 183 -4.88 14.90 -27.90
CA LEU A 183 -4.53 14.92 -26.49
C LEU A 183 -4.70 13.53 -25.85
N LEU A 184 -5.83 12.86 -26.09
CA LEU A 184 -6.07 11.52 -25.59
C LEU A 184 -5.06 10.51 -26.15
N ALA A 185 -4.81 10.54 -27.47
CA ALA A 185 -3.80 9.68 -28.09
C ALA A 185 -2.41 9.90 -27.49
N LYS A 186 -2.03 11.14 -27.24
CA LYS A 186 -0.75 11.52 -26.64
C LYS A 186 -0.66 11.05 -25.18
N GLN A 187 -1.71 11.26 -24.39
CA GLN A 187 -1.75 10.82 -23.00
C GLN A 187 -1.61 9.29 -22.89
N ILE A 188 -2.32 8.55 -23.73
CA ILE A 188 -2.27 7.08 -23.72
C ILE A 188 -0.92 6.58 -24.25
N THR A 189 -0.48 7.03 -25.42
CA THR A 189 0.73 6.49 -26.05
C THR A 189 1.99 6.79 -25.27
N LEU A 190 2.14 8.03 -24.76
CA LEU A 190 3.28 8.39 -23.92
C LEU A 190 3.17 7.76 -22.52
N GLY A 191 1.98 7.71 -21.93
CA GLY A 191 1.75 7.08 -20.64
C GLY A 191 2.11 5.60 -20.68
N VAL A 192 1.56 4.84 -21.63
CA VAL A 192 1.85 3.41 -21.78
C VAL A 192 3.29 3.18 -22.24
N GLY A 193 3.73 3.84 -23.30
CA GLY A 193 5.04 3.60 -23.89
C GLY A 193 6.19 3.93 -22.95
N LEU A 194 6.18 5.10 -22.32
CA LEU A 194 7.22 5.51 -21.38
C LEU A 194 7.12 4.74 -20.05
N GLY A 195 5.91 4.46 -19.55
CA GLY A 195 5.72 3.68 -18.34
C GLY A 195 6.33 2.28 -18.45
N LEU A 196 6.01 1.56 -19.53
CA LEU A 196 6.59 0.24 -19.80
C LEU A 196 8.09 0.31 -20.07
N ALA A 197 8.56 1.29 -20.83
CA ALA A 197 9.98 1.45 -21.13
C ALA A 197 10.81 1.75 -19.88
N ILE A 198 10.35 2.67 -19.02
CA ILE A 198 11.02 3.02 -17.76
C ILE A 198 11.00 1.81 -16.82
N GLY A 199 9.86 1.15 -16.65
CA GLY A 199 9.75 -0.05 -15.81
C GLY A 199 10.70 -1.16 -16.27
N TRP A 200 10.72 -1.46 -17.56
CA TRP A 200 11.58 -2.50 -18.13
C TRP A 200 13.07 -2.15 -18.04
N THR A 201 13.45 -0.92 -18.39
CA THR A 201 14.85 -0.49 -18.31
C THR A 201 15.36 -0.49 -16.88
N SER A 202 14.54 -0.04 -15.94
CA SER A 202 14.86 -0.02 -14.51
C SER A 202 15.00 -1.43 -13.92
N SER A 203 14.12 -2.37 -14.29
CA SER A 203 14.24 -3.78 -13.91
C SER A 203 15.57 -4.36 -14.39
N ARG A 204 15.92 -4.17 -15.68
CA ARG A 204 17.18 -4.65 -16.25
C ARG A 204 18.41 -4.01 -15.62
N LEU A 205 18.30 -2.75 -15.19
CA LEU A 205 19.39 -2.05 -14.53
C LEU A 205 19.65 -2.61 -13.13
N ILE A 206 18.58 -2.88 -12.35
CA ILE A 206 18.69 -3.50 -11.04
C ILE A 206 19.27 -4.91 -11.13
N GLU A 207 18.77 -5.74 -12.05
CA GLU A 207 19.27 -7.11 -12.28
C GLU A 207 20.78 -7.13 -12.61
N ARG A 208 21.25 -6.17 -13.42
CA ARG A 208 22.67 -6.09 -13.83
C ARG A 208 23.58 -5.48 -12.77
N ALA A 209 23.07 -4.54 -12.01
CA ALA A 209 23.90 -3.79 -11.07
C ALA A 209 24.40 -4.64 -9.89
N HIS A 210 23.82 -5.84 -9.65
CA HIS A 210 24.10 -6.68 -8.46
C HIS A 210 24.26 -5.79 -7.25
N ALA A 211 23.29 -4.88 -7.02
CA ALA A 211 23.42 -3.75 -6.11
C ALA A 211 23.83 -4.26 -4.70
N THR A 212 25.08 -4.04 -4.37
CA THR A 212 25.76 -4.57 -3.20
C THR A 212 25.45 -3.80 -1.93
N ALA A 213 24.77 -2.65 -2.03
CA ALA A 213 24.45 -1.82 -0.87
C ALA A 213 22.97 -1.98 -0.50
N GLU A 214 22.69 -2.47 0.68
CA GLU A 214 21.36 -2.45 1.29
C GLU A 214 20.80 -1.03 1.25
N GLY A 215 19.56 -0.86 0.79
CA GLY A 215 18.89 0.44 0.65
C GLY A 215 19.12 1.19 -0.66
N ALA A 216 20.18 0.95 -1.41
CA ALA A 216 20.42 1.64 -2.69
C ALA A 216 19.34 1.34 -3.72
N GLN A 217 18.81 0.11 -3.73
CA GLN A 217 17.74 -0.31 -4.62
C GLN A 217 16.42 0.43 -4.31
N THR A 218 16.10 0.61 -3.02
CA THR A 218 14.91 1.35 -2.58
C THR A 218 14.96 2.81 -3.01
N ILE A 219 16.14 3.47 -2.83
CA ILE A 219 16.34 4.85 -3.30
C ILE A 219 16.24 4.93 -4.83
N PHE A 220 16.77 3.94 -5.54
CA PHE A 220 16.67 3.88 -6.99
C PHE A 220 15.20 3.77 -7.44
N LEU A 221 14.40 2.87 -6.84
CA LEU A 221 12.98 2.74 -7.16
C LEU A 221 12.18 4.01 -6.83
N PHE A 222 12.53 4.69 -5.73
CA PHE A 222 11.94 5.99 -5.40
C PHE A 222 12.20 7.02 -6.51
N ALA A 223 13.44 7.09 -7.00
CA ALA A 223 13.79 7.97 -8.13
C ALA A 223 13.08 7.56 -9.42
N VAL A 224 12.97 6.24 -9.69
CA VAL A 224 12.25 5.71 -10.85
C VAL A 224 10.77 6.10 -10.80
N ALA A 225 10.11 6.04 -9.66
CA ALA A 225 8.72 6.45 -9.52
C ALA A 225 8.53 7.93 -9.91
N ILE A 226 9.42 8.81 -9.45
CA ILE A 226 9.40 10.24 -9.81
C ILE A 226 9.60 10.44 -11.31
N VAL A 227 10.59 9.79 -11.92
CA VAL A 227 10.88 9.90 -13.35
C VAL A 227 9.74 9.33 -14.19
N ALA A 228 9.16 8.20 -13.76
CA ALA A 228 8.05 7.54 -14.45
C ALA A 228 6.77 8.39 -14.46
N TYR A 229 6.58 9.26 -13.48
CA TYR A 229 5.52 10.26 -13.48
C TYR A 229 5.91 11.53 -14.25
N ALA A 230 7.06 12.11 -13.92
CA ALA A 230 7.43 13.46 -14.38
C ALA A 230 7.76 13.52 -15.86
N LEU A 231 8.46 12.52 -16.42
CA LEU A 231 8.87 12.54 -17.83
C LEU A 231 7.68 12.46 -18.79
N PRO A 232 6.73 11.50 -18.64
CA PRO A 232 5.53 11.50 -19.49
C PRO A 232 4.69 12.75 -19.30
N SER A 233 4.49 13.24 -18.08
CA SER A 233 3.73 14.46 -17.80
C SER A 233 4.34 15.69 -18.49
N HIS A 234 5.67 15.84 -18.44
CA HIS A 234 6.38 16.92 -19.12
C HIS A 234 6.20 16.90 -20.65
N LEU A 235 6.11 15.71 -21.23
CA LEU A 235 5.87 15.51 -22.67
C LEU A 235 4.39 15.60 -23.06
N GLY A 236 3.48 15.84 -22.10
CA GLY A 236 2.03 15.91 -22.28
C GLY A 236 1.35 14.55 -22.34
N GLY A 237 2.00 13.52 -21.83
CA GLY A 237 1.43 12.19 -21.59
C GLY A 237 0.79 12.08 -20.22
N ASN A 238 0.20 10.90 -19.91
CA ASN A 238 -0.40 10.63 -18.60
C ASN A 238 0.65 10.04 -17.65
N GLY A 239 1.15 10.86 -16.71
CA GLY A 239 2.15 10.44 -15.72
C GLY A 239 1.62 9.41 -14.72
N PHE A 240 0.35 9.49 -14.32
CA PHE A 240 -0.26 8.51 -13.42
C PHE A 240 -0.36 7.13 -14.06
N LEU A 241 -0.71 7.07 -15.36
CA LEU A 241 -0.71 5.80 -16.11
C LEU A 241 0.70 5.23 -16.22
N ALA A 242 1.68 6.07 -16.51
CA ALA A 242 3.05 5.61 -16.69
C ALA A 242 3.67 5.10 -15.39
N VAL A 243 3.48 5.80 -14.27
CA VAL A 243 4.02 5.38 -12.98
C VAL A 243 3.37 4.09 -12.48
N TYR A 244 2.06 3.91 -12.69
CA TYR A 244 1.35 2.67 -12.36
C TYR A 244 1.89 1.49 -13.17
N LEU A 245 2.03 1.63 -14.50
CA LEU A 245 2.57 0.59 -15.37
C LEU A 245 4.04 0.27 -15.06
N ALA A 246 4.86 1.28 -14.77
CA ALA A 246 6.23 1.07 -14.30
C ALA A 246 6.28 0.27 -12.99
N GLY A 247 5.36 0.57 -12.06
CA GLY A 247 5.16 -0.19 -10.83
C GLY A 247 4.85 -1.67 -11.12
N ILE A 248 3.86 -1.96 -11.99
CA ILE A 248 3.50 -3.33 -12.38
C ILE A 248 4.70 -4.10 -12.96
N VAL A 249 5.46 -3.48 -13.87
CA VAL A 249 6.63 -4.12 -14.49
C VAL A 249 7.69 -4.44 -13.46
N LEU A 250 7.98 -3.53 -12.55
CA LEU A 250 8.96 -3.72 -11.47
C LEU A 250 8.47 -4.73 -10.43
N GLY A 251 7.20 -4.70 -10.08
CA GLY A 251 6.57 -5.67 -9.19
C GLY A 251 6.57 -7.09 -9.75
N ALA A 252 6.50 -7.25 -11.07
CA ALA A 252 6.58 -8.53 -11.77
C ALA A 252 8.01 -9.06 -11.93
N SER A 253 9.02 -8.20 -11.82
CA SER A 253 10.42 -8.56 -12.05
C SER A 253 11.00 -9.31 -10.84
N ASP A 254 11.98 -10.16 -11.06
CA ASP A 254 12.67 -10.88 -9.99
C ASP A 254 13.78 -10.01 -9.38
N ILE A 255 13.37 -9.12 -8.48
CA ILE A 255 14.25 -8.17 -7.79
C ILE A 255 14.50 -8.71 -6.38
N THR A 256 15.78 -8.82 -5.98
CA THR A 256 16.15 -9.15 -4.59
C THR A 256 15.77 -8.02 -3.65
N GLY A 257 15.31 -8.35 -2.42
CA GLY A 257 14.93 -7.32 -1.43
C GLY A 257 13.57 -6.67 -1.68
N LYS A 258 12.65 -7.32 -2.41
CA LYS A 258 11.29 -6.79 -2.64
C LYS A 258 10.53 -6.50 -1.36
N VAL A 259 10.75 -7.30 -0.32
CA VAL A 259 10.07 -7.16 0.98
C VAL A 259 10.40 -5.81 1.59
N GLU A 260 11.68 -5.46 1.68
CA GLU A 260 12.13 -4.17 2.25
C GLU A 260 11.64 -2.99 1.42
N MET A 261 11.65 -3.12 0.09
CA MET A 261 11.13 -2.10 -0.82
C MET A 261 9.62 -1.91 -0.64
N ALA A 262 8.86 -3.01 -0.54
CA ALA A 262 7.43 -2.98 -0.32
C ALA A 262 7.08 -2.32 1.02
N HIS A 263 7.81 -2.63 2.10
CA HIS A 263 7.63 -1.98 3.41
C HIS A 263 7.93 -0.47 3.36
N PHE A 264 8.97 -0.07 2.64
CA PHE A 264 9.28 1.35 2.45
C PHE A 264 8.12 2.07 1.74
N PHE A 265 7.66 1.52 0.61
CA PHE A 265 6.57 2.14 -0.15
C PHE A 265 5.21 2.05 0.56
N ASP A 266 4.96 1.02 1.36
CA ASP A 266 3.76 0.94 2.22
C ASP A 266 3.74 2.09 3.23
N THR A 267 4.87 2.32 3.91
CA THR A 267 5.03 3.45 4.85
C THR A 267 4.90 4.80 4.15
N LEU A 268 5.50 4.94 2.97
CA LEU A 268 5.43 6.16 2.17
C LEU A 268 3.99 6.45 1.70
N THR A 269 3.27 5.41 1.28
CA THR A 269 1.86 5.48 0.88
C THR A 269 0.99 5.89 2.06
N GLU A 270 1.20 5.33 3.24
CA GLU A 270 0.47 5.74 4.45
C GLU A 270 0.72 7.22 4.79
N MET A 271 1.97 7.67 4.68
CA MET A 271 2.31 9.08 4.89
C MET A 271 1.67 9.98 3.80
N ALA A 272 1.63 9.51 2.56
CA ALA A 272 0.98 10.20 1.45
C ALA A 272 -0.53 10.36 1.69
N GLU A 273 -1.23 9.29 2.09
CA GLU A 273 -2.65 9.32 2.43
C GLU A 273 -2.94 10.28 3.59
N MET A 274 -2.17 10.20 4.68
CA MET A 274 -2.29 11.14 5.80
C MET A 274 -2.17 12.59 5.32
N THR A 275 -1.16 12.86 4.48
CA THR A 275 -0.90 14.21 3.95
C THR A 275 -2.05 14.69 3.07
N ILE A 276 -2.52 13.87 2.15
CA ILE A 276 -3.65 14.20 1.27
C ILE A 276 -4.89 14.53 2.10
N PHE A 277 -5.34 13.61 2.94
CA PHE A 277 -6.59 13.80 3.69
C PHE A 277 -6.51 14.96 4.69
N PHE A 278 -5.35 15.17 5.30
CA PHE A 278 -5.12 16.34 6.17
C PHE A 278 -5.20 17.67 5.39
N LEU A 279 -4.47 17.79 4.27
CA LEU A 279 -4.48 19.01 3.46
C LEU A 279 -5.85 19.29 2.86
N LEU A 280 -6.56 18.26 2.41
CA LEU A 280 -7.94 18.39 1.94
C LEU A 280 -8.87 18.90 3.04
N GLY A 281 -8.71 18.37 4.26
CA GLY A 281 -9.44 18.88 5.41
C GLY A 281 -9.12 20.34 5.75
N LEU A 282 -7.84 20.74 5.59
CA LEU A 282 -7.36 22.09 5.86
C LEU A 282 -7.94 23.12 4.86
N LEU A 283 -8.08 22.72 3.57
CA LEU A 283 -8.62 23.57 2.51
C LEU A 283 -10.13 23.77 2.58
N VAL A 284 -10.85 22.79 3.10
CA VAL A 284 -12.31 22.84 3.14
C VAL A 284 -12.79 23.93 4.11
N THR A 285 -13.80 24.67 3.65
CA THR A 285 -14.49 25.66 4.47
C THR A 285 -15.77 25.04 5.08
N PRO A 286 -15.77 24.60 6.35
CA PRO A 286 -16.91 23.93 6.98
C PRO A 286 -18.23 24.71 6.89
N ALA A 287 -18.18 26.02 6.86
CA ALA A 287 -19.38 26.87 6.73
C ALA A 287 -20.12 26.72 5.39
N ARG A 288 -19.43 26.26 4.32
CA ARG A 288 -20.01 26.03 2.99
C ARG A 288 -20.57 24.62 2.82
N LEU A 289 -20.09 23.65 3.61
CA LEU A 289 -20.48 22.24 3.51
C LEU A 289 -21.99 21.99 3.62
N PRO A 290 -22.77 22.66 4.51
CA PRO A 290 -24.21 22.45 4.59
C PRO A 290 -24.95 22.68 3.27
N GLN A 291 -24.48 23.61 2.43
CA GLN A 291 -25.06 23.90 1.12
C GLN A 291 -24.77 22.80 0.10
N MET A 292 -23.60 22.15 0.22
CA MET A 292 -23.14 21.07 -0.67
C MET A 292 -23.61 19.69 -0.20
N LEU A 293 -24.13 19.59 1.05
CA LEU A 293 -24.48 18.30 1.65
C LEU A 293 -25.61 17.59 0.88
N LEU A 294 -26.70 18.29 0.60
CA LEU A 294 -27.84 17.69 -0.09
C LEU A 294 -27.53 17.29 -1.54
N PRO A 295 -26.95 18.17 -2.39
CA PRO A 295 -26.55 17.75 -3.74
C PRO A 295 -25.47 16.68 -3.72
N GLY A 296 -24.51 16.70 -2.79
CA GLY A 296 -23.46 15.68 -2.68
C GLY A 296 -24.01 14.31 -2.28
N LEU A 297 -24.91 14.26 -1.30
CA LEU A 297 -25.58 13.01 -0.91
C LEU A 297 -26.50 12.47 -2.01
N ALA A 298 -27.21 13.34 -2.73
CA ALA A 298 -28.03 12.93 -3.86
C ALA A 298 -27.18 12.32 -4.98
N LEU A 299 -26.05 12.95 -5.31
CA LEU A 299 -25.14 12.43 -6.32
C LEU A 299 -24.50 11.12 -5.87
N MET A 300 -24.03 11.04 -4.64
CA MET A 300 -23.49 9.80 -4.07
C MET A 300 -24.52 8.66 -4.12
N ALA A 301 -25.75 8.92 -3.71
CA ALA A 301 -26.82 7.92 -3.78
C ALA A 301 -27.12 7.51 -5.22
N PHE A 302 -27.19 8.46 -6.16
CA PHE A 302 -27.36 8.16 -7.58
C PHE A 302 -26.22 7.30 -8.12
N MET A 303 -24.98 7.63 -7.79
CA MET A 303 -23.83 6.84 -8.20
C MET A 303 -23.89 5.42 -7.64
N LEU A 304 -24.22 5.27 -6.37
CA LEU A 304 -24.28 3.98 -5.69
C LEU A 304 -25.38 3.07 -6.22
N PHE A 305 -26.58 3.62 -6.47
CA PHE A 305 -27.75 2.81 -6.81
C PHE A 305 -28.08 2.79 -8.30
N VAL A 306 -27.53 3.70 -9.10
CA VAL A 306 -27.87 3.81 -10.53
C VAL A 306 -26.61 3.75 -11.41
N SER A 307 -25.72 4.73 -11.32
CA SER A 307 -24.60 4.88 -12.25
C SER A 307 -23.67 3.68 -12.20
N ARG A 308 -23.18 3.32 -11.01
CA ARG A 308 -22.24 2.22 -10.83
C ARG A 308 -22.86 0.84 -11.12
N PRO A 309 -24.07 0.49 -10.65
CA PRO A 309 -24.71 -0.78 -11.00
C PRO A 309 -24.95 -0.94 -12.52
N ILE A 310 -25.32 0.12 -13.21
CA ILE A 310 -25.49 0.08 -14.66
C ILE A 310 -24.15 -0.17 -15.36
N ALA A 311 -23.12 0.61 -15.04
CA ALA A 311 -21.80 0.46 -15.64
C ALA A 311 -21.19 -0.93 -15.37
N VAL A 312 -21.18 -1.37 -14.12
CA VAL A 312 -20.63 -2.68 -13.72
C VAL A 312 -21.47 -3.82 -14.31
N GLY A 313 -22.80 -3.75 -14.23
CA GLY A 313 -23.71 -4.79 -14.73
C GLY A 313 -23.58 -4.99 -16.24
N LEU A 314 -23.53 -3.92 -17.01
CA LEU A 314 -23.38 -3.99 -18.47
C LEU A 314 -22.03 -4.55 -18.87
N LEU A 315 -20.94 -4.09 -18.23
CA LEU A 315 -19.58 -4.45 -18.61
C LEU A 315 -19.15 -5.83 -18.11
N LEU A 316 -19.71 -6.31 -17.00
CA LEU A 316 -19.46 -7.67 -16.51
C LEU A 316 -20.40 -8.74 -17.11
N ALA A 317 -21.48 -8.35 -17.79
CA ALA A 317 -22.42 -9.27 -18.42
C ALA A 317 -21.75 -10.29 -19.38
N PRO A 318 -20.77 -9.90 -20.25
CA PRO A 318 -20.11 -10.84 -21.15
C PRO A 318 -19.32 -11.94 -20.42
N PHE A 319 -18.86 -11.67 -19.20
CA PHE A 319 -18.07 -12.61 -18.38
C PHE A 319 -18.92 -13.57 -17.55
N LYS A 320 -20.26 -13.50 -17.69
CA LYS A 320 -21.22 -14.32 -16.93
C LYS A 320 -21.00 -14.25 -15.41
N THR A 321 -20.60 -13.08 -14.93
CA THR A 321 -20.30 -12.82 -13.53
C THR A 321 -21.55 -13.01 -12.67
N ASN A 322 -21.38 -13.57 -11.47
CA ASN A 322 -22.47 -13.78 -10.52
C ASN A 322 -23.14 -12.43 -10.17
N PRO A 323 -24.48 -12.30 -10.20
CA PRO A 323 -25.19 -11.08 -9.81
C PRO A 323 -24.82 -10.55 -8.42
N ARG A 324 -24.48 -11.43 -7.47
CA ARG A 324 -24.02 -11.05 -6.13
C ARG A 324 -22.64 -10.35 -6.19
N GLN A 325 -21.76 -10.85 -7.06
CA GLN A 325 -20.45 -10.24 -7.30
C GLN A 325 -20.62 -8.87 -7.98
N VAL A 326 -21.50 -8.75 -8.99
CA VAL A 326 -21.84 -7.46 -9.63
C VAL A 326 -22.34 -6.46 -8.60
N ALA A 327 -23.23 -6.88 -7.69
CA ALA A 327 -23.77 -6.03 -6.63
C ALA A 327 -22.67 -5.59 -5.65
N LEU A 328 -21.76 -6.50 -5.27
CA LEU A 328 -20.65 -6.18 -4.35
C LEU A 328 -19.63 -5.25 -5.01
N VAL A 329 -19.23 -5.50 -6.27
CA VAL A 329 -18.33 -4.62 -7.03
C VAL A 329 -18.95 -3.23 -7.22
N SER A 330 -20.27 -3.16 -7.45
CA SER A 330 -20.97 -1.87 -7.52
C SER A 330 -20.93 -1.13 -6.19
N TRP A 331 -21.13 -1.82 -5.07
CA TRP A 331 -21.07 -1.23 -3.73
C TRP A 331 -19.65 -0.79 -3.35
N ALA A 332 -18.64 -1.62 -3.66
CA ALA A 332 -17.24 -1.40 -3.28
C ALA A 332 -16.57 -0.25 -4.06
N GLY A 333 -17.27 0.43 -4.97
CA GLY A 333 -16.77 1.60 -5.68
C GLY A 333 -16.72 2.83 -4.77
N LEU A 334 -15.93 2.80 -3.68
CA LEU A 334 -15.71 3.92 -2.79
C LEU A 334 -15.01 5.07 -3.52
N ARG A 335 -15.31 6.31 -3.12
CA ARG A 335 -14.64 7.51 -3.63
C ARG A 335 -13.66 7.98 -2.56
N GLY A 336 -12.42 8.22 -2.95
CA GLY A 336 -11.35 8.52 -2.01
C GLY A 336 -10.51 9.73 -2.39
N ALA A 337 -9.24 9.68 -2.01
CA ALA A 337 -8.26 10.74 -2.18
C ALA A 337 -8.13 11.20 -3.63
N ALA A 338 -8.03 10.27 -4.59
CA ALA A 338 -7.81 10.59 -6.00
C ALA A 338 -8.91 11.51 -6.56
N SER A 339 -10.20 11.23 -6.27
CA SER A 339 -11.30 12.08 -6.71
C SER A 339 -11.15 13.53 -6.22
N VAL A 340 -10.76 13.71 -4.95
CA VAL A 340 -10.62 15.06 -4.38
C VAL A 340 -9.37 15.76 -4.95
N VAL A 341 -8.26 15.03 -5.14
CA VAL A 341 -7.05 15.56 -5.80
C VAL A 341 -7.35 16.00 -7.24
N PHE A 342 -8.11 15.23 -7.99
CA PHE A 342 -8.49 15.60 -9.36
C PHE A 342 -9.42 16.83 -9.39
N SER A 343 -10.24 17.05 -8.36
CA SER A 343 -11.04 18.27 -8.26
C SER A 343 -10.19 19.51 -8.00
N LEU A 344 -9.04 19.39 -7.29
CA LEU A 344 -8.08 20.48 -7.13
C LEU A 344 -7.48 20.92 -8.47
N PHE A 345 -7.22 19.98 -9.38
CA PHE A 345 -6.74 20.30 -10.71
C PHE A 345 -7.73 21.23 -11.44
N ALA A 346 -9.03 21.01 -11.33
CA ALA A 346 -10.04 21.89 -11.90
C ALA A 346 -10.00 23.30 -11.31
N VAL A 347 -9.74 23.43 -10.00
CA VAL A 347 -9.57 24.74 -9.34
C VAL A 347 -8.33 25.45 -9.86
N VAL A 348 -7.19 24.75 -9.95
CA VAL A 348 -5.90 25.32 -10.37
C VAL A 348 -5.91 25.76 -11.82
N VAL A 349 -6.58 25.02 -12.71
CA VAL A 349 -6.73 25.37 -14.13
C VAL A 349 -7.70 26.56 -14.31
N GLY A 350 -8.45 26.93 -13.28
CA GLY A 350 -9.34 28.09 -13.31
C GLY A 350 -10.72 27.80 -13.88
N VAL A 351 -11.23 26.58 -13.69
CA VAL A 351 -12.61 26.22 -14.11
C VAL A 351 -13.61 27.11 -13.37
N PRO A 352 -14.56 27.77 -14.07
CA PRO A 352 -15.66 28.48 -13.42
C PRO A 352 -16.44 27.57 -12.47
N GLY A 353 -16.62 28.00 -11.21
CA GLY A 353 -17.24 27.15 -10.17
C GLY A 353 -16.36 26.01 -9.66
N GLY A 354 -15.05 26.00 -9.96
CA GLY A 354 -14.10 24.95 -9.53
C GLY A 354 -14.08 24.74 -8.01
N HIS A 355 -14.21 25.81 -7.22
CA HIS A 355 -14.30 25.69 -5.74
C HIS A 355 -15.56 24.97 -5.28
N ASP A 356 -16.72 25.24 -5.91
CA ASP A 356 -17.97 24.56 -5.58
C ASP A 356 -17.92 23.09 -6.00
N LEU A 357 -17.27 22.80 -7.14
CA LEU A 357 -16.99 21.44 -7.58
C LEU A 357 -16.10 20.69 -6.57
N PHE A 358 -15.04 21.33 -6.06
CA PHE A 358 -14.16 20.77 -5.04
C PHE A 358 -14.94 20.46 -3.75
N ASP A 359 -15.71 21.42 -3.22
CA ASP A 359 -16.53 21.24 -2.01
C ASP A 359 -17.56 20.10 -2.17
N LEU A 360 -18.18 20.00 -3.37
CA LEU A 360 -19.14 18.94 -3.69
C LEU A 360 -18.47 17.55 -3.75
N VAL A 361 -17.33 17.44 -4.44
CA VAL A 361 -16.54 16.20 -4.54
C VAL A 361 -16.04 15.77 -3.16
N PHE A 362 -15.62 16.71 -2.34
CA PHE A 362 -15.23 16.43 -0.96
C PHE A 362 -16.38 15.81 -0.15
N VAL A 363 -17.59 16.38 -0.22
CA VAL A 363 -18.79 15.82 0.45
C VAL A 363 -19.08 14.39 -0.06
N ILE A 364 -18.97 14.16 -1.37
CA ILE A 364 -19.19 12.84 -1.97
C ILE A 364 -18.16 11.84 -1.45
N ALA A 365 -16.87 12.19 -1.44
CA ALA A 365 -15.79 11.32 -0.99
C ALA A 365 -15.94 10.96 0.50
N VAL A 366 -16.14 11.94 1.37
CA VAL A 366 -16.35 11.72 2.81
C VAL A 366 -17.59 10.86 3.05
N SER A 367 -18.72 11.19 2.41
CA SER A 367 -19.96 10.42 2.56
C SER A 367 -19.81 8.98 2.05
N SER A 368 -19.08 8.78 0.95
CA SER A 368 -18.78 7.45 0.40
C SER A 368 -17.95 6.62 1.39
N ILE A 369 -16.86 7.18 1.92
CA ILE A 369 -16.02 6.50 2.90
C ILE A 369 -16.84 6.15 4.16
N VAL A 370 -17.64 7.09 4.69
CA VAL A 370 -18.46 6.86 5.88
C VAL A 370 -19.55 5.81 5.64
N VAL A 371 -20.34 5.94 4.59
CA VAL A 371 -21.52 5.07 4.37
C VAL A 371 -21.11 3.76 3.73
N GLN A 372 -20.46 3.81 2.56
CA GLN A 372 -20.11 2.59 1.82
C GLN A 372 -19.01 1.81 2.53
N GLY A 373 -17.96 2.49 3.05
CA GLY A 373 -16.87 1.85 3.76
C GLY A 373 -17.34 1.13 5.02
N SER A 374 -18.09 1.80 5.91
CA SER A 374 -18.59 1.20 7.15
C SER A 374 -19.58 0.06 6.93
N LEU A 375 -20.36 0.10 5.85
CA LEU A 375 -21.36 -0.93 5.53
C LEU A 375 -20.81 -2.07 4.65
N LEU A 376 -19.59 -1.95 4.11
CA LEU A 376 -18.99 -2.94 3.22
C LEU A 376 -18.99 -4.37 3.80
N PRO A 377 -18.55 -4.59 5.07
CA PRO A 377 -18.57 -5.93 5.67
C PRO A 377 -19.99 -6.50 5.77
N ALA A 378 -20.96 -5.68 6.14
CA ALA A 378 -22.36 -6.10 6.26
C ALA A 378 -22.97 -6.45 4.89
N VAL A 379 -22.65 -5.68 3.85
CA VAL A 379 -23.11 -5.93 2.48
C VAL A 379 -22.45 -7.19 1.93
N ALA A 380 -21.13 -7.37 2.10
CA ALA A 380 -20.43 -8.59 1.68
C ALA A 380 -21.02 -9.85 2.33
N LYS A 381 -21.34 -9.77 3.62
CA LYS A 381 -22.00 -10.85 4.37
C LYS A 381 -23.42 -11.12 3.84
N LYS A 382 -24.23 -10.07 3.64
CA LYS A 382 -25.60 -10.19 3.15
C LYS A 382 -25.68 -10.78 1.73
N LEU A 383 -24.68 -10.47 0.90
CA LEU A 383 -24.56 -11.01 -0.46
C LEU A 383 -23.94 -12.42 -0.48
N ASP A 384 -23.56 -13.00 0.66
CA ASP A 384 -22.85 -14.27 0.75
C ASP A 384 -21.57 -14.30 -0.11
N MET A 385 -20.83 -13.20 -0.10
CA MET A 385 -19.59 -13.01 -0.87
C MET A 385 -18.32 -13.12 -0.03
N ILE A 386 -18.44 -13.48 1.26
CA ILE A 386 -17.29 -13.71 2.13
C ILE A 386 -16.77 -15.13 1.90
N ASP A 387 -15.47 -15.26 1.67
CA ASP A 387 -14.77 -16.52 1.58
C ASP A 387 -14.23 -16.90 2.96
N ALA A 388 -14.81 -17.92 3.57
CA ALA A 388 -14.44 -18.37 4.93
C ALA A 388 -13.10 -19.14 4.96
N GLU A 389 -12.67 -19.68 3.81
CA GLU A 389 -11.40 -20.40 3.64
C GLU A 389 -10.32 -19.51 3.00
N GLY A 390 -10.69 -18.33 2.53
CA GLY A 390 -9.81 -17.36 1.90
C GLY A 390 -8.96 -16.63 2.94
N ASP A 391 -7.66 -16.58 2.70
CA ASP A 391 -6.75 -15.76 3.48
C ASP A 391 -6.68 -14.34 2.89
N VAL A 392 -7.12 -13.35 3.65
CA VAL A 392 -7.11 -11.93 3.26
C VAL A 392 -5.69 -11.44 2.94
N ARG A 393 -4.69 -12.05 3.59
CA ARG A 393 -3.27 -11.73 3.40
C ARG A 393 -2.75 -12.16 2.04
N ARG A 394 -3.43 -13.08 1.35
CA ARG A 394 -3.05 -13.57 0.03
C ARG A 394 -3.49 -12.68 -1.13
N THR A 395 -4.31 -11.66 -0.92
CA THR A 395 -4.84 -10.80 -2.00
C THR A 395 -3.80 -9.82 -2.52
N PHE A 396 -2.91 -9.37 -1.65
CA PHE A 396 -1.72 -8.60 -2.00
C PHE A 396 -0.49 -9.52 -2.02
N ASN A 397 0.57 -9.14 -2.70
CA ASN A 397 1.89 -9.55 -2.29
C ASN A 397 2.12 -8.93 -0.90
N ASP A 398 1.44 -9.47 0.12
CA ASP A 398 1.67 -9.06 1.49
C ASP A 398 3.05 -9.62 1.85
N TYR A 399 4.07 -8.82 1.53
CA TYR A 399 5.45 -9.07 1.95
C TYR A 399 5.62 -8.85 3.46
N ARG A 400 4.53 -8.59 4.19
CA ARG A 400 4.48 -8.66 5.64
C ARG A 400 4.54 -10.14 5.99
N ASP A 401 5.58 -10.52 6.73
CA ASP A 401 5.90 -11.86 7.22
C ASP A 401 4.77 -12.87 6.95
N GLU A 402 4.89 -13.58 5.83
CA GLU A 402 4.00 -14.69 5.53
C GLU A 402 4.15 -15.69 6.67
N ASP A 403 3.06 -15.87 7.39
CA ASP A 403 2.84 -16.99 8.28
C ASP A 403 3.90 -17.22 9.33
N GLY A 404 3.98 -16.46 10.40
CA GLY A 404 4.57 -16.94 11.65
C GLY A 404 5.73 -17.95 11.55
N MET A 405 6.37 -18.09 10.38
CA MET A 405 7.45 -19.00 10.09
C MET A 405 8.69 -18.25 9.58
N SER A 406 9.78 -18.39 10.32
CA SER A 406 11.11 -17.90 9.92
C SER A 406 11.95 -19.06 9.40
N PHE A 407 12.73 -18.81 8.35
CA PHE A 407 13.68 -19.79 7.84
C PHE A 407 15.05 -19.60 8.47
N VAL A 408 15.52 -20.63 9.15
CA VAL A 408 16.83 -20.65 9.78
C VAL A 408 17.75 -21.56 8.96
N LYS A 409 18.97 -21.06 8.64
CA LYS A 409 20.00 -21.87 7.99
C LYS A 409 20.95 -22.41 9.04
N LEU A 410 21.09 -23.75 9.11
CA LEU A 410 22.00 -24.44 10.02
C LEU A 410 23.02 -25.23 9.20
N LYS A 411 24.30 -24.90 9.33
CA LYS A 411 25.39 -25.67 8.75
C LYS A 411 25.81 -26.78 9.70
N VAL A 412 25.77 -28.03 9.24
CA VAL A 412 26.18 -29.21 10.01
C VAL A 412 27.71 -29.33 9.95
N GLY A 413 28.37 -28.90 11.01
CA GLY A 413 29.84 -29.02 11.14
C GLY A 413 30.31 -30.37 11.66
N ALA A 414 31.63 -30.56 11.75
CA ALA A 414 32.24 -31.74 12.35
C ALA A 414 31.77 -31.94 13.79
N GLY A 415 31.22 -33.14 14.10
CA GLY A 415 30.75 -33.45 15.44
C GLY A 415 29.38 -32.84 15.82
N HIS A 416 28.65 -32.27 14.85
CA HIS A 416 27.31 -31.75 15.10
C HIS A 416 26.34 -32.89 15.50
N PRO A 417 25.46 -32.71 16.51
CA PRO A 417 24.56 -33.76 16.99
C PRO A 417 23.61 -34.36 15.94
N PHE A 418 23.41 -33.68 14.82
CA PHE A 418 22.56 -34.13 13.71
C PHE A 418 23.32 -34.97 12.67
N ALA A 419 24.66 -34.90 12.62
CA ALA A 419 25.44 -35.66 11.65
C ALA A 419 25.28 -37.17 11.88
N GLY A 420 25.00 -37.90 10.81
CA GLY A 420 24.78 -39.35 10.80
C GLY A 420 23.40 -39.81 11.30
N ARG A 421 22.49 -38.88 11.60
CA ARG A 421 21.10 -39.20 12.02
C ARG A 421 20.10 -38.97 10.92
N SER A 422 19.00 -39.74 10.95
CA SER A 422 17.86 -39.50 10.08
C SER A 422 17.06 -38.27 10.54
N LEU A 423 16.37 -37.62 9.62
CA LEU A 423 15.48 -36.50 9.99
C LEU A 423 14.33 -36.93 10.90
N ALA A 424 13.86 -38.19 10.80
CA ALA A 424 12.85 -38.72 11.69
C ALA A 424 13.34 -38.80 13.14
N ASP A 425 14.64 -39.10 13.34
CA ASP A 425 15.25 -39.13 14.67
C ASP A 425 15.52 -37.73 15.25
N ILE A 426 15.70 -36.74 14.39
CA ILE A 426 15.95 -35.34 14.77
C ILE A 426 14.63 -34.60 15.01
N GLY A 427 13.57 -34.88 14.22
CA GLY A 427 12.29 -34.17 14.26
C GLY A 427 11.51 -34.35 15.58
N SER A 428 11.86 -35.31 16.40
CA SER A 428 11.25 -35.48 17.74
C SER A 428 11.81 -34.51 18.80
N VAL A 429 12.84 -33.74 18.46
CA VAL A 429 13.57 -32.89 19.43
C VAL A 429 13.27 -31.39 19.25
N THR A 430 12.72 -31.00 18.10
CA THR A 430 12.50 -29.59 17.80
C THR A 430 11.17 -29.38 17.05
N ASP A 431 10.40 -28.36 17.39
CA ASP A 431 9.21 -27.89 16.62
C ASP A 431 9.59 -27.24 15.27
N MET A 432 10.75 -27.58 14.71
CA MET A 432 11.27 -27.05 13.46
C MET A 432 11.17 -28.09 12.35
N LEU A 433 10.67 -27.70 11.20
CA LEU A 433 10.59 -28.53 10.01
C LEU A 433 11.79 -28.27 9.10
N VAL A 434 12.60 -29.29 8.78
CA VAL A 434 13.63 -29.17 7.74
C VAL A 434 12.94 -29.20 6.38
N VAL A 435 12.98 -28.08 5.64
CA VAL A 435 12.31 -27.92 4.34
C VAL A 435 13.25 -28.17 3.17
N LEU A 436 14.57 -28.03 3.37
CA LEU A 436 15.58 -28.24 2.33
C LEU A 436 16.92 -28.61 2.97
N VAL A 437 17.62 -29.54 2.36
CA VAL A 437 19.03 -29.88 2.66
C VAL A 437 19.86 -29.52 1.44
N LEU A 438 20.87 -28.66 1.61
CA LEU A 438 21.86 -28.36 0.57
C LEU A 438 23.14 -29.13 0.87
N ARG A 439 23.43 -30.14 0.06
CA ARG A 439 24.61 -30.98 0.16
C ARG A 439 25.73 -30.41 -0.72
N ASP A 440 26.96 -30.44 -0.23
CA ASP A 440 28.13 -29.86 -0.92
C ASP A 440 27.95 -28.41 -1.38
N GLY A 441 27.12 -27.64 -0.68
CA GLY A 441 26.86 -26.22 -0.95
C GLY A 441 26.02 -25.90 -2.18
N ALA A 442 25.68 -26.91 -3.02
CA ALA A 442 24.99 -26.67 -4.28
C ALA A 442 23.91 -27.69 -4.67
N HIS A 443 23.87 -28.87 -4.08
CA HIS A 443 22.91 -29.91 -4.47
C HIS A 443 21.71 -29.91 -3.54
N PRO A 444 20.51 -29.45 -4.03
CA PRO A 444 19.30 -29.45 -3.21
C PRO A 444 18.75 -30.88 -3.09
N VAL A 445 18.57 -31.33 -1.86
CA VAL A 445 17.90 -32.58 -1.50
C VAL A 445 16.57 -32.26 -0.85
N LEU A 446 15.48 -32.75 -1.41
CA LEU A 446 14.16 -32.62 -0.77
C LEU A 446 14.09 -33.63 0.40
N PRO A 447 14.01 -33.16 1.65
CA PRO A 447 14.12 -34.04 2.80
C PRO A 447 12.85 -34.87 3.01
N ASN A 448 13.05 -36.11 3.45
CA ASN A 448 12.02 -36.97 4.02
C ASN A 448 12.51 -37.54 5.37
N GLY A 449 11.65 -38.25 6.10
CA GLY A 449 12.00 -38.80 7.41
C GLY A 449 13.26 -39.68 7.40
N ASP A 450 13.53 -40.39 6.30
CA ASP A 450 14.67 -41.32 6.17
C ASP A 450 15.94 -40.62 5.67
N THR A 451 15.88 -39.31 5.37
CA THR A 451 17.03 -38.55 4.90
C THR A 451 18.08 -38.46 6.00
N ILE A 452 19.26 -39.03 5.75
CA ILE A 452 20.41 -38.97 6.67
C ILE A 452 21.13 -37.63 6.44
N ILE A 453 21.36 -36.90 7.52
CA ILE A 453 22.10 -35.64 7.51
C ILE A 453 23.60 -35.93 7.55
N GLU A 454 24.35 -35.37 6.62
CA GLU A 454 25.79 -35.55 6.52
C GLU A 454 26.54 -34.32 7.05
N GLU A 455 27.78 -34.54 7.44
CA GLU A 455 28.69 -33.44 7.77
C GLU A 455 28.93 -32.57 6.53
N GLY A 456 28.80 -31.24 6.67
CA GLY A 456 28.88 -30.30 5.55
C GLY A 456 27.52 -29.86 5.01
N ASP A 457 26.44 -30.57 5.32
CA ASP A 457 25.08 -30.22 4.88
C ASP A 457 24.68 -28.86 5.45
N LEU A 458 23.97 -28.06 4.62
CA LEU A 458 23.28 -26.84 5.03
C LEU A 458 21.78 -27.14 5.10
N LEU A 459 21.25 -27.18 6.30
CA LEU A 459 19.81 -27.37 6.55
C LEU A 459 19.10 -26.04 6.49
N VAL A 460 18.03 -25.95 5.72
CA VAL A 460 17.07 -24.85 5.79
C VAL A 460 15.86 -25.35 6.57
N MET A 461 15.62 -24.76 7.72
CA MET A 461 14.56 -25.16 8.65
C MET A 461 13.52 -24.06 8.74
N ALA A 462 12.24 -24.43 8.70
CA ALA A 462 11.15 -23.54 9.04
C ALA A 462 10.88 -23.64 10.54
N ALA A 463 10.84 -22.50 11.20
CA ALA A 463 10.48 -22.37 12.61
C ALA A 463 9.33 -21.36 12.75
N PRO A 464 8.40 -21.52 13.72
CA PRO A 464 7.45 -20.47 14.03
C PRO A 464 8.16 -19.17 14.33
N THR A 465 7.69 -18.06 13.75
CA THR A 465 8.22 -16.72 14.08
C THR A 465 7.92 -16.43 15.54
N PHE A 466 8.93 -15.90 16.22
CA PHE A 466 8.77 -15.44 17.60
C PHE A 466 7.84 -14.21 17.59
N GLU A 467 6.62 -14.35 18.11
CA GLU A 467 5.75 -13.20 18.32
C GLU A 467 6.35 -12.29 19.39
N GLU A 468 6.47 -10.99 19.13
CA GLU A 468 6.97 -9.96 20.06
C GLU A 468 6.18 -9.81 21.39
N ARG A 469 5.25 -10.72 21.68
CA ARG A 469 4.53 -10.78 22.96
C ARG A 469 5.31 -11.40 24.09
N ALA A 470 6.47 -12.00 23.81
CA ALA A 470 7.36 -12.42 24.86
C ALA A 470 8.12 -11.16 25.37
N GLU A 471 8.05 -10.92 26.66
CA GLU A 471 8.71 -9.85 27.41
C GLU A 471 10.25 -9.98 27.39
N VAL A 472 10.82 -10.21 26.19
CA VAL A 472 12.26 -10.38 25.98
C VAL A 472 12.80 -9.21 25.17
N THR A 473 13.72 -8.48 25.75
CA THR A 473 14.41 -7.38 25.07
C THR A 473 15.82 -7.83 24.68
N LEU A 474 16.18 -7.66 23.40
CA LEU A 474 17.54 -7.87 22.90
C LEU A 474 18.33 -6.57 23.00
N ARG A 475 19.54 -6.63 23.57
CA ARG A 475 20.45 -5.48 23.66
C ARG A 475 21.83 -5.88 23.18
N GLU A 476 22.44 -5.01 22.39
CA GLU A 476 23.83 -5.13 21.97
C GLU A 476 24.71 -4.44 23.01
N VAL A 477 25.74 -5.15 23.52
CA VAL A 477 26.64 -4.66 24.58
C VAL A 477 28.06 -4.99 24.20
N THR A 478 28.92 -3.97 24.12
CA THR A 478 30.38 -4.18 23.98
C THR A 478 30.98 -4.60 25.30
N VAL A 479 31.70 -5.71 25.31
CA VAL A 479 32.37 -6.25 26.53
C VAL A 479 33.58 -5.39 26.89
N THR A 480 33.46 -4.63 27.97
CA THR A 480 34.58 -3.80 28.47
C THR A 480 35.59 -4.63 29.24
N PRO A 481 36.91 -4.24 29.28
CA PRO A 481 37.97 -4.99 29.95
C PRO A 481 37.72 -5.26 31.44
N HIS A 482 36.97 -4.40 32.10
CA HIS A 482 36.60 -4.53 33.53
C HIS A 482 35.13 -4.95 33.72
N GLY A 483 34.45 -5.34 32.64
CA GLY A 483 33.06 -5.80 32.70
C GLY A 483 32.92 -7.20 33.29
N ARG A 484 31.72 -7.50 33.83
CA ARG A 484 31.44 -8.81 34.46
C ARG A 484 31.55 -10.00 33.49
N LEU A 485 31.55 -9.75 32.19
CA LEU A 485 31.57 -10.79 31.15
C LEU A 485 33.02 -11.11 30.70
N ALA A 486 33.95 -10.17 30.79
CA ALA A 486 35.30 -10.33 30.24
C ALA A 486 36.10 -11.39 31.01
N GLY A 487 36.72 -12.32 30.28
CA GLY A 487 37.56 -13.37 30.83
C GLY A 487 36.83 -14.53 31.48
N GLN A 488 35.48 -14.58 31.37
CA GLN A 488 34.68 -15.65 31.96
C GLN A 488 34.07 -16.56 30.89
N ARG A 489 33.81 -17.83 31.22
CA ARG A 489 32.97 -18.69 30.40
C ARG A 489 31.52 -18.36 30.68
N LEU A 490 30.68 -18.44 29.66
CA LEU A 490 29.25 -18.10 29.78
C LEU A 490 28.55 -18.83 30.94
N ARG A 491 28.83 -20.11 31.16
CA ARG A 491 28.27 -20.89 32.28
C ARG A 491 28.68 -20.38 33.66
N ASP A 492 29.81 -19.68 33.74
CA ASP A 492 30.38 -19.23 35.02
C ASP A 492 30.00 -17.75 35.31
N VAL A 493 29.28 -17.09 34.40
CA VAL A 493 28.83 -15.70 34.56
C VAL A 493 27.72 -15.65 35.63
N PRO A 494 27.91 -14.88 36.73
CA PRO A 494 26.91 -14.78 37.78
C PRO A 494 25.61 -14.13 37.25
N GLN A 495 24.49 -14.82 37.35
CA GLN A 495 23.19 -14.28 37.05
C GLN A 495 22.73 -13.35 38.20
N GLY A 496 22.53 -12.07 37.91
CA GLY A 496 22.06 -11.07 38.87
C GLY A 496 20.56 -11.12 39.13
N LYS A 497 19.99 -10.03 39.69
CA LYS A 497 18.53 -9.89 39.87
C LYS A 497 17.71 -9.96 38.57
N HIS A 498 18.36 -9.64 37.46
CA HIS A 498 17.78 -9.75 36.11
C HIS A 498 18.61 -10.78 35.34
N PRO A 499 18.13 -12.02 35.20
CA PRO A 499 18.83 -13.04 34.43
C PRO A 499 18.89 -12.64 32.95
N PHE A 500 20.00 -12.97 32.31
CA PHE A 500 20.19 -12.69 30.89
C PHE A 500 20.81 -13.91 30.18
N ILE A 501 20.60 -13.98 28.88
CA ILE A 501 21.19 -15.00 28.02
C ILE A 501 21.99 -14.26 26.94
N VAL A 502 23.24 -14.66 26.70
CA VAL A 502 24.00 -14.18 25.55
C VAL A 502 23.60 -15.04 24.35
N VAL A 503 22.95 -14.42 23.40
CA VAL A 503 22.39 -15.10 22.22
C VAL A 503 23.44 -15.20 21.11
N MET A 504 24.31 -14.20 21.01
CA MET A 504 25.31 -14.09 19.95
C MET A 504 26.51 -13.26 20.43
N LEU A 505 27.70 -13.61 19.95
CA LEU A 505 28.92 -12.81 20.10
C LEU A 505 29.50 -12.49 18.72
N LYS A 506 29.91 -11.25 18.52
CA LYS A 506 30.76 -10.85 17.38
C LYS A 506 32.18 -10.62 17.88
N ARG A 507 33.12 -11.29 17.25
CA ARG A 507 34.56 -11.17 17.53
C ARG A 507 35.31 -11.07 16.21
N ASP A 508 36.11 -10.01 16.06
CA ASP A 508 36.91 -9.76 14.85
C ASP A 508 36.08 -9.88 13.53
N GLY A 509 34.82 -9.39 13.57
CA GLY A 509 33.90 -9.46 12.43
C GLY A 509 33.26 -10.83 12.19
N GLN A 510 33.56 -11.85 13.02
CA GLN A 510 32.94 -13.16 12.94
C GLN A 510 31.80 -13.30 13.97
N THR A 511 30.69 -13.85 13.54
CA THR A 511 29.54 -14.16 14.41
C THR A 511 29.76 -15.54 15.06
N ILE A 512 29.69 -15.60 16.38
CA ILE A 512 29.84 -16.81 17.20
C ILE A 512 28.48 -17.05 17.90
N ILE A 513 27.89 -18.21 17.73
CA ILE A 513 26.76 -18.66 18.56
C ILE A 513 27.39 -19.27 19.81
N PRO A 514 27.23 -18.64 20.99
CA PRO A 514 27.96 -19.09 22.17
C PRO A 514 27.27 -20.27 22.85
N ASP A 515 28.06 -21.17 23.38
CA ASP A 515 27.64 -22.21 24.33
C ASP A 515 28.11 -21.90 25.76
N GLY A 516 27.76 -22.73 26.74
CA GLY A 516 28.17 -22.52 28.12
C GLY A 516 29.67 -22.53 28.34
N ASN A 517 30.50 -23.11 27.44
CA ASN A 517 31.95 -23.19 27.51
C ASN A 517 32.63 -22.03 26.78
N THR A 518 31.86 -21.24 26.01
CA THR A 518 32.40 -20.11 25.24
C THR A 518 33.03 -19.07 26.20
N LEU A 519 34.31 -18.75 25.97
CA LEU A 519 35.03 -17.73 26.71
C LEU A 519 34.75 -16.36 26.05
N ILE A 520 34.37 -15.40 26.87
CA ILE A 520 34.07 -14.02 26.44
C ILE A 520 35.31 -13.17 26.62
N TYR A 521 35.72 -12.41 25.61
CA TYR A 521 36.88 -11.51 25.68
C TYR A 521 36.45 -10.04 25.73
N ALA A 522 37.32 -9.23 26.28
CA ALA A 522 37.18 -7.78 26.18
C ALA A 522 37.22 -7.36 24.69
N GLY A 523 36.29 -6.53 24.26
CA GLY A 523 36.15 -6.13 22.86
C GLY A 523 35.10 -6.94 22.07
N ASP A 524 34.62 -8.07 22.60
CA ASP A 524 33.49 -8.79 21.99
C ASP A 524 32.23 -7.91 22.02
N GLU A 525 31.45 -7.95 20.94
CA GLU A 525 30.08 -7.40 20.91
C GLU A 525 29.10 -8.53 21.23
N ALA A 526 28.45 -8.45 22.36
CA ALA A 526 27.49 -9.44 22.83
C ALA A 526 26.04 -8.99 22.61
N VAL A 527 25.24 -9.81 21.98
CA VAL A 527 23.78 -9.63 21.96
C VAL A 527 23.19 -10.39 23.15
N ILE A 528 22.56 -9.65 24.05
CA ILE A 528 22.05 -10.15 25.30
C ILE A 528 20.51 -10.09 25.27
N ALA A 529 19.86 -11.21 25.57
CA ALA A 529 18.41 -11.30 25.79
C ALA A 529 18.11 -11.14 27.29
N THR A 530 17.22 -10.23 27.64
CA THR A 530 16.72 -10.01 29.01
C THR A 530 15.21 -10.01 29.01
N LEU A 531 14.59 -10.50 30.10
CA LEU A 531 13.17 -10.30 30.31
C LEU A 531 12.87 -8.82 30.54
N ALA A 532 11.86 -8.30 29.87
CA ALA A 532 11.35 -6.96 30.13
C ALA A 532 10.76 -6.94 31.55
N SER A 533 11.23 -6.01 32.38
CA SER A 533 10.79 -5.83 33.77
C SER A 533 9.46 -5.12 33.86
#